data_88cf67e98a21e952c6ae58bffb9c662c
#
_entry.id   88cf67e98a21e952c6ae58bffb9c662c
#
_cell.length_a   1.000
_cell.length_b   1.000
_cell.length_c   1.000
_cell.angle_alpha   90.00
_cell.angle_beta   90.00
_cell.angle_gamma   90.00
#
_symmetry.space_group_name_H-M   'P 1'
#
loop_
_entity.id
_entity.type
_entity.pdbx_description
1 polymer ?
#
loop_
_entity_poly.entity_id
_entity_poly.type
_entity_poly.pdbx_seq_one_letter_code
_entity_poly.pdbx_strand_id
1 'polypeptide(L)'
;MDGLPPWERNIGMVFQNYALWPHMTVRGNVTYGLRLRKLARREIVARLEAGLRKVNLVGFEDRYPGQLSGGQQQRVALARVLVLNPDILLLDEPLSNLDAKVRVQVRAEIRRLQKDLGITTVYVTHDQEEALSLSDRVAVMREGRILQLAPPKELYERPANRFVADFVGTNNFLTGVCRGVEGDALVVETPLGVVRARRREDLAAGTPCVLAVRPENIALGRADGNTFTGRVVLASYLGNTLRYDVDVAGTLVKLDVRDPWHHELLPPGQEMALTFPPSAALAFPEE
;
A
#
# COMPACT_ATOMS: atom_id res chain seq x y z
N MET A 1 -14.12 9.06 23.41
CA MET A 1 -12.78 9.69 23.53
C MET A 1 -12.75 11.19 23.21
N ASP A 2 -13.70 11.72 22.47
CA ASP A 2 -13.65 13.12 22.00
C ASP A 2 -13.70 14.18 23.12
N GLY A 3 -14.30 13.90 24.25
CA GLY A 3 -14.31 14.80 25.43
C GLY A 3 -13.08 14.73 26.34
N LEU A 4 -12.12 13.80 26.07
CA LEU A 4 -10.93 13.65 26.90
C LEU A 4 -9.74 14.41 26.28
N PRO A 5 -8.92 15.11 27.09
CA PRO A 5 -7.67 15.68 26.60
C PRO A 5 -6.70 14.58 26.15
N PRO A 6 -5.78 14.83 25.21
CA PRO A 6 -4.90 13.81 24.62
C PRO A 6 -4.14 12.96 25.64
N TRP A 7 -3.69 13.52 26.72
CA TRP A 7 -2.91 12.83 27.76
C TRP A 7 -3.73 11.86 28.64
N GLU A 8 -5.07 11.93 28.59
CA GLU A 8 -5.97 11.02 29.32
C GLU A 8 -6.51 9.88 28.45
N ARG A 9 -6.25 9.92 27.13
CA ARG A 9 -6.82 8.96 26.17
C ARG A 9 -6.17 7.59 26.15
N ASN A 10 -5.12 7.34 26.91
CA ASN A 10 -4.31 6.12 26.89
C ASN A 10 -3.92 5.66 25.47
N ILE A 11 -3.52 6.61 24.62
CA ILE A 11 -3.09 6.39 23.24
C ILE A 11 -1.58 6.36 23.20
N GLY A 12 -1.01 5.43 22.43
CA GLY A 12 0.40 5.41 22.11
C GLY A 12 0.66 5.93 20.71
N MET A 13 1.66 6.78 20.52
CA MET A 13 1.99 7.31 19.20
C MET A 13 3.47 7.13 18.88
N VAL A 14 3.75 6.65 17.69
CA VAL A 14 5.09 6.60 17.08
C VAL A 14 5.11 7.56 15.91
N PHE A 15 6.02 8.53 15.98
CA PHE A 15 6.19 9.56 14.97
C PHE A 15 7.15 9.12 13.86
N GLN A 16 7.07 9.75 12.71
CA GLN A 16 7.90 9.51 11.53
C GLN A 16 9.42 9.55 11.82
N ASN A 17 9.87 10.47 12.68
CA ASN A 17 11.27 10.61 13.10
C ASN A 17 11.60 9.86 14.39
N TYR A 18 10.71 8.93 14.81
CA TYR A 18 10.80 8.14 16.05
C TYR A 18 10.77 8.97 17.33
N ALA A 19 11.13 10.24 17.29
CA ALA A 19 11.18 11.20 18.42
C ALA A 19 11.86 10.62 19.67
N LEU A 20 12.98 9.90 19.49
CA LEU A 20 13.79 9.41 20.60
C LEU A 20 14.60 10.57 21.22
N TRP A 21 14.71 10.55 22.53
CA TRP A 21 15.58 11.49 23.26
C TRP A 21 17.05 11.08 23.09
N PRO A 22 17.88 11.87 22.35
CA PRO A 22 19.23 11.46 21.98
C PRO A 22 20.19 11.39 23.17
N HIS A 23 19.91 12.12 24.25
CA HIS A 23 20.68 12.16 25.50
C HIS A 23 20.30 11.06 26.48
N MET A 24 19.30 10.23 26.16
CA MET A 24 18.89 9.10 26.98
C MET A 24 19.26 7.78 26.31
N THR A 25 19.63 6.79 27.11
CA THR A 25 19.82 5.42 26.66
C THR A 25 18.48 4.79 26.20
N VAL A 26 18.52 3.61 25.59
CA VAL A 26 17.32 2.80 25.27
C VAL A 26 16.48 2.59 26.53
N ARG A 27 17.09 2.18 27.64
CA ARG A 27 16.44 2.06 28.95
C ARG A 27 15.74 3.35 29.35
N GLY A 28 16.45 4.47 29.24
CA GLY A 28 15.91 5.80 29.57
C GLY A 28 14.68 6.14 28.75
N ASN A 29 14.77 5.99 27.41
CA ASN A 29 13.69 6.24 26.48
C ASN A 29 12.46 5.37 26.77
N VAL A 30 12.64 4.05 26.92
CA VAL A 30 11.54 3.12 27.11
C VAL A 30 10.86 3.30 28.46
N THR A 31 11.64 3.57 29.53
CA THR A 31 11.08 3.68 30.89
C THR A 31 10.55 5.07 31.23
N TYR A 32 10.74 6.07 30.39
CA TYR A 32 10.38 7.45 30.68
C TYR A 32 8.88 7.60 31.05
N GLY A 33 7.99 7.10 30.22
CA GLY A 33 6.55 7.15 30.48
C GLY A 33 6.11 6.36 31.71
N LEU A 34 6.78 5.22 32.01
CA LEU A 34 6.52 4.44 33.21
C LEU A 34 6.89 5.21 34.49
N ARG A 35 7.98 5.98 34.45
CA ARG A 35 8.41 6.86 35.57
C ARG A 35 7.43 8.00 35.79
N LEU A 36 6.90 8.61 34.71
CA LEU A 36 5.87 9.64 34.82
C LEU A 36 4.59 9.12 35.47
N ARG A 37 4.24 7.85 35.21
CA ARG A 37 3.11 7.16 35.86
C ARG A 37 3.43 6.75 37.31
N LYS A 38 4.61 7.08 37.82
CA LYS A 38 5.06 6.79 39.20
C LYS A 38 4.95 5.31 39.60
N LEU A 39 5.19 4.39 38.64
CA LEU A 39 5.17 2.95 38.92
C LEU A 39 6.33 2.53 39.81
N ALA A 40 6.17 1.44 40.55
CA ALA A 40 7.22 0.88 41.40
C ALA A 40 8.42 0.43 40.54
N ARG A 41 9.64 0.58 41.07
CA ARG A 41 10.88 0.24 40.35
C ARG A 41 10.88 -1.20 39.83
N ARG A 42 10.37 -2.16 40.60
CA ARG A 42 10.24 -3.56 40.19
C ARG A 42 9.36 -3.73 38.96
N GLU A 43 8.25 -3.02 38.89
CA GLU A 43 7.32 -3.05 37.77
C GLU A 43 7.93 -2.40 36.53
N ILE A 44 8.65 -1.28 36.69
CA ILE A 44 9.36 -0.63 35.58
C ILE A 44 10.37 -1.58 34.95
N VAL A 45 11.16 -2.30 35.74
CA VAL A 45 12.15 -3.27 35.25
C VAL A 45 11.45 -4.41 34.50
N ALA A 46 10.41 -5.00 35.07
CA ALA A 46 9.67 -6.09 34.46
C ALA A 46 9.04 -5.68 33.12
N ARG A 47 8.42 -4.48 33.05
CA ARG A 47 7.83 -3.96 31.81
C ARG A 47 8.88 -3.60 30.76
N LEU A 48 10.02 -3.04 31.15
CA LEU A 48 11.15 -2.78 30.28
C LEU A 48 11.64 -4.07 29.60
N GLU A 49 11.96 -5.10 30.40
CA GLU A 49 12.43 -6.37 29.87
C GLU A 49 11.41 -7.04 28.94
N ALA A 50 10.13 -7.05 29.32
CA ALA A 50 9.06 -7.58 28.48
C ALA A 50 8.93 -6.78 27.18
N GLY A 51 9.00 -5.46 27.24
CA GLY A 51 8.92 -4.58 26.08
C GLY A 51 10.09 -4.80 25.11
N LEU A 52 11.32 -4.86 25.62
CA LEU A 52 12.51 -5.11 24.78
C LEU A 52 12.51 -6.50 24.15
N ARG A 53 12.03 -7.52 24.84
CA ARG A 53 11.84 -8.86 24.25
C ARG A 53 10.87 -8.84 23.08
N LYS A 54 9.73 -8.14 23.20
CA LYS A 54 8.71 -8.03 22.14
C LYS A 54 9.25 -7.42 20.84
N VAL A 55 10.23 -6.53 20.95
CA VAL A 55 10.82 -5.83 19.80
C VAL A 55 12.24 -6.32 19.45
N ASN A 56 12.71 -7.44 20.02
CA ASN A 56 14.03 -8.03 19.78
C ASN A 56 15.20 -7.06 20.07
N LEU A 57 15.16 -6.33 21.19
CA LEU A 57 16.19 -5.37 21.60
C LEU A 57 16.83 -5.70 22.97
N VAL A 58 16.77 -6.96 23.40
CA VAL A 58 17.46 -7.41 24.61
C VAL A 58 18.98 -7.23 24.44
N GLY A 59 19.65 -6.65 25.44
CA GLY A 59 21.09 -6.35 25.41
C GLY A 59 21.46 -5.00 24.79
N PHE A 60 20.46 -4.18 24.42
CA PHE A 60 20.67 -2.83 23.90
C PHE A 60 20.34 -1.74 24.92
N GLU A 61 20.02 -2.08 26.14
CA GLU A 61 19.45 -1.21 27.19
C GLU A 61 20.27 0.06 27.43
N ASP A 62 21.61 -0.07 27.41
CA ASP A 62 22.53 1.00 27.78
C ASP A 62 23.10 1.77 26.58
N ARG A 63 22.66 1.42 25.35
CA ARG A 63 23.00 2.16 24.13
C ARG A 63 22.19 3.44 23.99
N TYR A 64 22.80 4.43 23.34
CA TYR A 64 22.13 5.67 22.94
C TYR A 64 21.55 5.57 21.53
N PRO A 65 20.51 6.34 21.17
CA PRO A 65 19.91 6.31 19.84
C PRO A 65 20.91 6.44 18.69
N GLY A 66 21.93 7.31 18.81
CA GLY A 66 22.96 7.46 17.78
C GLY A 66 23.86 6.24 17.54
N GLN A 67 23.79 5.23 18.41
CA GLN A 67 24.54 3.97 18.28
C GLN A 67 23.68 2.84 17.66
N LEU A 68 22.46 3.17 17.20
CA LEU A 68 21.48 2.23 16.70
C LEU A 68 21.21 2.48 15.20
N SER A 69 20.96 1.40 14.46
CA SER A 69 20.42 1.53 13.11
C SER A 69 18.99 2.12 13.11
N GLY A 70 18.52 2.65 12.00
CA GLY A 70 17.17 3.20 11.89
C GLY A 70 16.07 2.23 12.29
N GLY A 71 16.17 0.96 11.86
CA GLY A 71 15.23 -0.09 12.29
C GLY A 71 15.29 -0.38 13.79
N GLN A 72 16.48 -0.31 14.43
CA GLN A 72 16.60 -0.44 15.87
C GLN A 72 16.00 0.77 16.60
N GLN A 73 16.22 1.99 16.11
CA GLN A 73 15.60 3.20 16.67
C GLN A 73 14.07 3.12 16.62
N GLN A 74 13.53 2.66 15.52
CA GLN A 74 12.09 2.45 15.39
C GLN A 74 11.55 1.43 16.40
N ARG A 75 12.25 0.29 16.58
CA ARG A 75 11.88 -0.70 17.60
C ARG A 75 11.94 -0.14 19.02
N VAL A 76 12.90 0.75 19.33
CA VAL A 76 12.92 1.48 20.60
C VAL A 76 11.69 2.36 20.75
N ALA A 77 11.30 3.10 19.72
CA ALA A 77 10.10 3.94 19.73
C ALA A 77 8.82 3.10 19.94
N LEU A 78 8.72 1.95 19.30
CA LEU A 78 7.62 1.00 19.53
C LEU A 78 7.63 0.48 20.96
N ALA A 79 8.78 0.02 21.50
CA ALA A 79 8.89 -0.45 22.88
C ALA A 79 8.48 0.63 23.89
N ARG A 80 8.92 1.89 23.68
CA ARG A 80 8.57 3.04 24.50
C ARG A 80 7.07 3.23 24.67
N VAL A 81 6.31 2.98 23.61
CA VAL A 81 4.87 3.09 23.62
C VAL A 81 4.21 1.85 24.19
N LEU A 82 4.65 0.67 23.79
CA LEU A 82 4.03 -0.62 24.17
C LEU A 82 4.14 -0.94 25.66
N VAL A 83 5.21 -0.50 26.36
CA VAL A 83 5.36 -0.73 27.81
C VAL A 83 4.29 0.00 28.63
N LEU A 84 3.62 1.00 28.05
CA LEU A 84 2.54 1.74 28.68
C LEU A 84 1.18 1.03 28.57
N ASN A 85 1.09 -0.08 27.82
CA ASN A 85 -0.14 -0.80 27.49
C ASN A 85 -1.25 0.15 26.99
N PRO A 86 -1.05 0.80 25.83
CA PRO A 86 -2.05 1.71 25.28
C PRO A 86 -3.24 0.93 24.72
N ASP A 87 -4.44 1.57 24.70
CA ASP A 87 -5.65 1.00 24.11
C ASP A 87 -5.62 1.11 22.59
N ILE A 88 -4.98 2.18 22.06
CA ILE A 88 -4.84 2.46 20.63
C ILE A 88 -3.39 2.81 20.34
N LEU A 89 -2.87 2.25 19.26
CA LEU A 89 -1.54 2.56 18.72
C LEU A 89 -1.69 3.39 17.44
N LEU A 90 -1.10 4.58 17.44
CA LEU A 90 -1.03 5.45 16.26
C LEU A 90 0.39 5.38 15.70
N LEU A 91 0.51 5.06 14.42
CA LEU A 91 1.79 4.99 13.70
C LEU A 91 1.74 5.98 12.56
N ASP A 92 2.55 7.04 12.64
CA ASP A 92 2.62 8.09 11.64
C ASP A 92 3.88 7.91 10.78
N GLU A 93 3.70 7.36 9.58
CA GLU A 93 4.76 7.01 8.60
C GLU A 93 5.99 6.33 9.23
N PRO A 94 5.82 5.29 10.05
CA PRO A 94 6.89 4.77 10.89
C PRO A 94 8.04 4.10 10.12
N LEU A 95 7.88 3.82 8.81
CA LEU A 95 8.87 3.14 7.99
C LEU A 95 9.53 4.04 6.92
N SER A 96 9.11 5.31 6.83
CA SER A 96 9.57 6.24 5.77
C SER A 96 11.09 6.47 5.76
N ASN A 97 11.75 6.43 6.93
CA ASN A 97 13.18 6.66 7.08
C ASN A 97 14.05 5.39 6.98
N LEU A 98 13.48 4.27 6.54
CA LEU A 98 14.18 3.00 6.41
C LEU A 98 14.50 2.67 4.95
N ASP A 99 15.65 2.03 4.72
CA ASP A 99 15.96 1.45 3.41
C ASP A 99 14.98 0.32 3.04
N ALA A 100 14.87 0.02 1.75
CA ALA A 100 13.87 -0.91 1.23
C ALA A 100 13.94 -2.31 1.87
N LYS A 101 15.14 -2.83 2.10
CA LYS A 101 15.33 -4.18 2.67
C LYS A 101 14.91 -4.24 4.14
N VAL A 102 15.32 -3.24 4.92
CA VAL A 102 14.94 -3.12 6.35
C VAL A 102 13.45 -2.86 6.47
N ARG A 103 12.87 -2.03 5.59
CA ARG A 103 11.43 -1.74 5.56
C ARG A 103 10.58 -3.00 5.44
N VAL A 104 10.92 -3.90 4.52
CA VAL A 104 10.20 -5.19 4.35
C VAL A 104 10.23 -6.03 5.62
N GLN A 105 11.40 -6.12 6.29
CA GLN A 105 11.54 -6.90 7.53
C GLN A 105 10.71 -6.30 8.66
N VAL A 106 10.84 -4.99 8.88
CA VAL A 106 10.17 -4.30 9.98
C VAL A 106 8.65 -4.26 9.75
N ARG A 107 8.20 -4.17 8.50
CA ARG A 107 6.79 -4.30 8.12
C ARG A 107 6.19 -5.62 8.64
N ALA A 108 6.85 -6.73 8.36
CA ALA A 108 6.39 -8.04 8.82
C ALA A 108 6.39 -8.16 10.35
N GLU A 109 7.38 -7.56 11.01
CA GLU A 109 7.46 -7.54 12.49
C GLU A 109 6.33 -6.72 13.12
N ILE A 110 6.03 -5.53 12.59
CA ILE A 110 4.92 -4.69 13.06
C ILE A 110 3.59 -5.44 12.92
N ARG A 111 3.35 -6.09 11.75
CA ARG A 111 2.14 -6.87 11.53
C ARG A 111 1.99 -8.01 12.53
N ARG A 112 3.06 -8.77 12.77
CA ARG A 112 3.08 -9.85 13.76
C ARG A 112 2.80 -9.31 15.16
N LEU A 113 3.52 -8.26 15.56
CA LEU A 113 3.37 -7.64 16.87
C LEU A 113 1.93 -7.14 17.11
N GLN A 114 1.33 -6.50 16.11
CA GLN A 114 -0.06 -6.03 16.19
C GLN A 114 -1.04 -7.19 16.37
N LYS A 115 -0.85 -8.30 15.64
CA LYS A 115 -1.70 -9.50 15.78
C LYS A 115 -1.52 -10.18 17.13
N ASP A 116 -0.28 -10.33 17.60
CA ASP A 116 0.04 -10.98 18.88
C ASP A 116 -0.51 -10.19 20.08
N LEU A 117 -0.55 -8.87 19.96
CA LEU A 117 -1.06 -8.00 21.03
C LEU A 117 -2.57 -7.74 20.94
N GLY A 118 -3.20 -7.99 19.79
CA GLY A 118 -4.61 -7.68 19.56
C GLY A 118 -4.97 -6.19 19.70
N ILE A 119 -3.96 -5.29 19.59
CA ILE A 119 -4.14 -3.86 19.80
C ILE A 119 -4.75 -3.18 18.56
N THR A 120 -5.71 -2.31 18.77
CA THR A 120 -6.25 -1.45 17.71
C THR A 120 -5.16 -0.48 17.24
N THR A 121 -4.85 -0.53 15.95
CA THR A 121 -3.78 0.28 15.37
C THR A 121 -4.30 1.12 14.23
N VAL A 122 -4.00 2.42 14.24
CA VAL A 122 -4.18 3.33 13.11
C VAL A 122 -2.80 3.59 12.53
N TYR A 123 -2.64 3.27 11.25
CA TYR A 123 -1.38 3.37 10.53
C TYR A 123 -1.52 4.38 9.40
N VAL A 124 -0.72 5.43 9.41
CA VAL A 124 -0.64 6.45 8.33
C VAL A 124 0.57 6.15 7.47
N THR A 125 0.39 6.09 6.18
CA THR A 125 1.47 5.90 5.20
C THR A 125 1.07 6.45 3.83
N HIS A 126 2.04 6.84 3.03
CA HIS A 126 1.91 7.11 1.61
C HIS A 126 2.38 5.91 0.75
N ASP A 127 2.94 4.87 1.37
CA ASP A 127 3.36 3.64 0.69
C ASP A 127 2.18 2.67 0.54
N GLN A 128 1.80 2.39 -0.70
CA GLN A 128 0.66 1.53 -1.03
C GLN A 128 0.89 0.08 -0.59
N GLU A 129 2.12 -0.43 -0.71
CA GLU A 129 2.44 -1.79 -0.29
C GLU A 129 2.31 -1.95 1.23
N GLU A 130 2.69 -0.91 2.01
CA GLU A 130 2.49 -0.90 3.45
C GLU A 130 1.00 -0.95 3.77
N ALA A 131 0.21 -0.04 3.19
CA ALA A 131 -1.22 0.02 3.42
C ALA A 131 -1.93 -1.31 3.11
N LEU A 132 -1.63 -1.91 1.94
CA LEU A 132 -2.27 -3.15 1.49
C LEU A 132 -1.81 -4.38 2.28
N SER A 133 -0.55 -4.43 2.75
CA SER A 133 0.01 -5.62 3.42
C SER A 133 -0.20 -5.63 4.95
N LEU A 134 -0.27 -4.46 5.58
CA LEU A 134 -0.36 -4.34 7.04
C LEU A 134 -1.78 -4.26 7.56
N SER A 135 -2.70 -3.69 6.79
CA SER A 135 -4.00 -3.27 7.30
C SER A 135 -5.07 -4.34 7.14
N ASP A 136 -6.06 -4.35 8.04
CA ASP A 136 -7.30 -5.12 7.89
C ASP A 136 -8.32 -4.31 7.06
N ARG A 137 -8.25 -2.96 7.14
CA ARG A 137 -9.01 -2.01 6.32
C ARG A 137 -8.14 -0.81 5.97
N VAL A 138 -8.31 -0.28 4.78
CA VAL A 138 -7.58 0.89 4.28
C VAL A 138 -8.58 2.01 3.95
N ALA A 139 -8.29 3.21 4.43
CA ALA A 139 -9.00 4.43 4.07
C ALA A 139 -8.15 5.22 3.06
N VAL A 140 -8.65 5.42 1.85
CA VAL A 140 -8.05 6.36 0.89
C VAL A 140 -8.67 7.73 1.13
N MET A 141 -7.80 8.72 1.37
CA MET A 141 -8.20 10.09 1.67
C MET A 141 -7.72 11.05 0.57
N ARG A 142 -8.55 12.04 0.27
CA ARG A 142 -8.19 13.19 -0.58
C ARG A 142 -8.83 14.45 0.00
N GLU A 143 -8.06 15.51 0.14
CA GLU A 143 -8.55 16.83 0.62
C GLU A 143 -9.36 16.75 1.92
N GLY A 144 -8.87 15.92 2.89
CA GLY A 144 -9.51 15.75 4.20
C GLY A 144 -10.76 14.87 4.20
N ARG A 145 -11.14 14.26 3.06
CA ARG A 145 -12.32 13.38 2.94
C ARG A 145 -11.90 11.95 2.67
N ILE A 146 -12.60 11.00 3.28
CA ILE A 146 -12.45 9.57 2.99
C ILE A 146 -13.25 9.29 1.71
N LEU A 147 -12.54 8.88 0.65
CA LEU A 147 -13.16 8.49 -0.64
C LEU A 147 -13.61 7.03 -0.64
N GLN A 148 -12.84 6.16 0.02
CA GLN A 148 -13.20 4.74 0.19
C GLN A 148 -12.56 4.21 1.46
N LEU A 149 -13.29 3.34 2.18
CA LEU A 149 -12.82 2.58 3.32
C LEU A 149 -13.21 1.11 3.12
N ALA A 150 -12.23 0.26 2.79
CA ALA A 150 -12.47 -1.14 2.44
C ALA A 150 -11.29 -2.06 2.88
N PRO A 151 -11.49 -3.39 2.90
CA PRO A 151 -10.38 -4.33 2.96
C PRO A 151 -9.43 -4.15 1.76
N PRO A 152 -8.11 -4.44 1.92
CA PRO A 152 -7.10 -4.25 0.87
C PRO A 152 -7.49 -4.84 -0.49
N LYS A 153 -7.96 -6.08 -0.52
CA LYS A 153 -8.38 -6.77 -1.74
C LYS A 153 -9.53 -6.03 -2.44
N GLU A 154 -10.53 -5.62 -1.69
CA GLU A 154 -11.69 -4.90 -2.25
C GLU A 154 -11.27 -3.52 -2.78
N LEU A 155 -10.41 -2.80 -2.03
CA LEU A 155 -9.88 -1.52 -2.46
C LEU A 155 -9.13 -1.61 -3.79
N TYR A 156 -8.37 -2.69 -3.99
CA TYR A 156 -7.56 -2.93 -5.19
C TYR A 156 -8.39 -3.41 -6.38
N GLU A 157 -9.33 -4.33 -6.17
CA GLU A 157 -10.15 -4.96 -7.23
C GLU A 157 -11.41 -4.17 -7.56
N ARG A 158 -11.89 -3.33 -6.63
CA ARG A 158 -13.14 -2.57 -6.74
C ARG A 158 -13.00 -1.13 -6.24
N PRO A 159 -12.06 -0.36 -6.78
CA PRO A 159 -11.89 1.04 -6.41
C PRO A 159 -13.18 1.82 -6.67
N ALA A 160 -13.58 2.70 -5.75
CA ALA A 160 -14.85 3.42 -5.82
C ALA A 160 -14.89 4.41 -6.99
N ASN A 161 -13.76 5.00 -7.35
CA ASN A 161 -13.64 5.97 -8.43
C ASN A 161 -12.26 5.91 -9.09
N ARG A 162 -12.08 6.70 -10.16
CA ARG A 162 -10.80 6.82 -10.89
C ARG A 162 -9.64 7.20 -9.98
N PHE A 163 -9.84 8.15 -9.06
CA PHE A 163 -8.78 8.59 -8.14
C PHE A 163 -8.27 7.44 -7.28
N VAL A 164 -9.18 6.66 -6.68
CA VAL A 164 -8.80 5.50 -5.87
C VAL A 164 -8.09 4.44 -6.71
N ALA A 165 -8.56 4.20 -7.95
CA ALA A 165 -7.91 3.27 -8.87
C ALA A 165 -6.47 3.68 -9.18
N ASP A 166 -6.23 4.98 -9.42
CA ASP A 166 -4.91 5.55 -9.71
C ASP A 166 -4.01 5.56 -8.47
N PHE A 167 -4.58 5.90 -7.32
CA PHE A 167 -3.84 5.98 -6.07
C PHE A 167 -3.38 4.60 -5.57
N VAL A 168 -4.14 3.52 -5.84
CA VAL A 168 -3.86 2.16 -5.32
C VAL A 168 -3.28 1.26 -6.42
N GLY A 169 -2.13 1.62 -6.98
CA GLY A 169 -1.40 0.86 -8.00
C GLY A 169 -1.42 1.51 -9.37
N THR A 170 -0.60 0.97 -10.27
CA THR A 170 -0.50 1.46 -11.64
C THR A 170 -1.71 1.04 -12.47
N ASN A 171 -2.20 1.92 -13.34
CA ASN A 171 -3.27 1.63 -14.28
C ASN A 171 -2.93 2.16 -15.68
N ASN A 172 -3.49 1.51 -16.70
CA ASN A 172 -3.69 2.09 -18.03
C ASN A 172 -5.06 2.74 -18.01
N PHE A 173 -5.12 4.05 -18.27
CA PHE A 173 -6.36 4.78 -18.39
C PHE A 173 -6.67 5.01 -19.86
N LEU A 174 -7.80 4.49 -20.33
CA LEU A 174 -8.28 4.62 -21.69
C LEU A 174 -9.57 5.46 -21.68
N THR A 175 -9.51 6.65 -22.21
CA THR A 175 -10.72 7.46 -22.39
C THR A 175 -11.60 6.87 -23.50
N GLY A 176 -12.91 6.97 -23.35
CA GLY A 176 -13.83 6.44 -24.33
C GLY A 176 -15.27 6.90 -24.12
N VAL A 177 -16.16 6.38 -24.96
CA VAL A 177 -17.58 6.64 -24.88
C VAL A 177 -18.33 5.32 -24.73
N CYS A 178 -19.20 5.25 -23.74
CA CYS A 178 -20.06 4.09 -23.53
C CYS A 178 -21.00 3.91 -24.72
N ARG A 179 -21.04 2.71 -25.31
CA ARG A 179 -21.98 2.33 -26.40
C ARG A 179 -23.22 1.62 -25.88
N GLY A 180 -23.17 1.15 -24.62
CA GLY A 180 -24.23 0.39 -23.97
C GLY A 180 -23.76 -0.88 -23.34
N VAL A 181 -24.64 -1.82 -23.09
CA VAL A 181 -24.38 -3.10 -22.42
C VAL A 181 -24.66 -4.24 -23.40
N GLU A 182 -23.72 -5.21 -23.46
CA GLU A 182 -23.90 -6.47 -24.19
C GLU A 182 -23.72 -7.62 -23.17
N GLY A 183 -24.79 -8.31 -22.79
CA GLY A 183 -24.78 -9.32 -21.74
C GLY A 183 -24.32 -8.73 -20.40
N ASP A 184 -23.23 -9.28 -19.83
CA ASP A 184 -22.65 -8.83 -18.58
C ASP A 184 -21.51 -7.81 -18.75
N ALA A 185 -21.26 -7.34 -19.97
CA ALA A 185 -20.18 -6.42 -20.28
C ALA A 185 -20.72 -5.04 -20.70
N LEU A 186 -20.03 -4.00 -20.21
CA LEU A 186 -20.16 -2.65 -20.74
C LEU A 186 -19.31 -2.53 -22.00
N VAL A 187 -19.86 -2.02 -23.09
CA VAL A 187 -19.16 -1.79 -24.35
C VAL A 187 -18.74 -0.34 -24.45
N VAL A 188 -17.44 -0.10 -24.58
CA VAL A 188 -16.85 1.25 -24.64
C VAL A 188 -16.03 1.39 -25.92
N GLU A 189 -16.29 2.43 -26.69
CA GLU A 189 -15.46 2.82 -27.81
C GLU A 189 -14.30 3.69 -27.31
N THR A 190 -13.08 3.25 -27.59
CA THR A 190 -11.82 3.89 -27.19
C THR A 190 -10.93 4.14 -28.39
N PRO A 191 -9.86 4.92 -28.29
CA PRO A 191 -8.85 5.04 -29.35
C PRO A 191 -8.22 3.71 -29.78
N LEU A 192 -8.22 2.70 -28.92
CA LEU A 192 -7.76 1.35 -29.25
C LEU A 192 -8.78 0.53 -30.05
N GLY A 193 -10.00 1.00 -30.18
CA GLY A 193 -11.16 0.29 -30.70
C GLY A 193 -12.18 -0.04 -29.61
N VAL A 194 -13.05 -1.01 -29.89
CA VAL A 194 -14.11 -1.41 -28.97
C VAL A 194 -13.53 -2.26 -27.85
N VAL A 195 -13.73 -1.84 -26.59
CA VAL A 195 -13.34 -2.54 -25.37
C VAL A 195 -14.57 -2.99 -24.62
N ARG A 196 -14.60 -4.26 -24.23
CA ARG A 196 -15.58 -4.79 -23.28
C ARG A 196 -15.02 -4.67 -21.88
N ALA A 197 -15.78 -4.03 -20.99
CA ALA A 197 -15.40 -3.81 -19.60
C ALA A 197 -16.39 -4.49 -18.65
N ARG A 198 -15.95 -4.72 -17.41
CA ARG A 198 -16.82 -5.25 -16.36
C ARG A 198 -17.96 -4.27 -16.06
N ARG A 199 -19.19 -4.74 -16.12
CA ARG A 199 -20.36 -3.97 -15.70
C ARG A 199 -20.33 -3.78 -14.18
N ARG A 200 -20.26 -2.55 -13.71
CA ARG A 200 -20.36 -2.16 -12.29
C ARG A 200 -21.55 -1.28 -12.03
N GLU A 201 -21.72 -0.29 -12.89
CA GLU A 201 -22.80 0.68 -12.88
C GLU A 201 -23.34 0.79 -14.31
N ASP A 202 -24.59 1.16 -14.44
CA ASP A 202 -25.18 1.37 -15.75
C ASP A 202 -24.81 2.76 -16.25
N LEU A 203 -23.79 2.81 -17.09
CA LEU A 203 -23.48 4.01 -17.85
C LEU A 203 -24.39 4.04 -19.08
N ALA A 204 -25.10 5.14 -19.25
CA ALA A 204 -25.96 5.33 -20.44
C ALA A 204 -25.11 5.37 -21.72
N ALA A 205 -25.68 4.91 -22.85
CA ALA A 205 -25.03 5.05 -24.14
C ALA A 205 -24.77 6.53 -24.43
N GLY A 206 -23.59 6.85 -24.98
CA GLY A 206 -23.14 8.21 -25.24
C GLY A 206 -22.39 8.87 -24.04
N THR A 207 -22.35 8.25 -22.87
CA THR A 207 -21.67 8.82 -21.71
C THR A 207 -20.15 8.72 -21.89
N PRO A 208 -19.39 9.85 -21.74
CA PRO A 208 -17.94 9.82 -21.66
C PRO A 208 -17.48 9.06 -20.41
N CYS A 209 -16.48 8.19 -20.56
CA CYS A 209 -15.98 7.39 -19.47
C CYS A 209 -14.48 7.10 -19.62
N VAL A 210 -13.88 6.67 -18.52
CA VAL A 210 -12.48 6.25 -18.47
C VAL A 210 -12.43 4.79 -18.03
N LEU A 211 -11.77 3.95 -18.82
CA LEU A 211 -11.46 2.59 -18.46
C LEU A 211 -10.13 2.53 -17.75
N ALA A 212 -10.05 1.80 -16.64
CA ALA A 212 -8.82 1.46 -15.96
C ALA A 212 -8.52 -0.01 -16.16
N VAL A 213 -7.31 -0.33 -16.65
CA VAL A 213 -6.81 -1.69 -16.81
C VAL A 213 -5.42 -1.77 -16.20
N ARG A 214 -5.23 -2.70 -15.25
CA ARG A 214 -3.93 -2.86 -14.60
C ARG A 214 -2.92 -3.55 -15.53
N PRO A 215 -1.63 -3.13 -15.53
CA PRO A 215 -0.59 -3.72 -16.37
C PRO A 215 -0.44 -5.24 -16.19
N GLU A 216 -0.57 -5.73 -14.96
CA GLU A 216 -0.47 -7.16 -14.64
C GLU A 216 -1.67 -8.01 -15.07
N ASN A 217 -2.77 -7.37 -15.49
CA ASN A 217 -3.96 -8.05 -16.02
C ASN A 217 -3.94 -8.15 -17.55
N ILE A 218 -2.94 -7.55 -18.19
CA ILE A 218 -2.74 -7.64 -19.64
C ILE A 218 -1.73 -8.76 -19.90
N ALA A 219 -2.09 -9.70 -20.75
CA ALA A 219 -1.23 -10.81 -21.15
C ALA A 219 -0.70 -10.62 -22.57
N LEU A 220 0.44 -11.28 -22.84
CA LEU A 220 0.99 -11.42 -24.19
C LEU A 220 0.17 -12.43 -25.01
N GLY A 221 0.00 -12.12 -26.28
CA GLY A 221 -0.66 -13.02 -27.23
C GLY A 221 -2.14 -12.67 -27.46
N ARG A 222 -2.82 -13.59 -28.14
CA ARG A 222 -4.25 -13.49 -28.45
C ARG A 222 -5.02 -14.51 -27.65
N ALA A 223 -6.06 -14.09 -26.98
CA ALA A 223 -6.99 -14.95 -26.26
C ALA A 223 -8.40 -14.38 -26.38
N ASP A 224 -9.38 -15.09 -25.83
CA ASP A 224 -10.74 -14.59 -25.73
C ASP A 224 -10.80 -13.35 -24.86
N GLY A 225 -11.34 -12.26 -25.39
CA GLY A 225 -11.44 -10.98 -24.70
C GLY A 225 -11.08 -9.78 -25.57
N ASN A 226 -10.61 -8.73 -24.92
CA ASN A 226 -10.12 -7.53 -25.60
C ASN A 226 -8.71 -7.81 -26.12
N THR A 227 -8.54 -7.85 -27.44
CA THR A 227 -7.25 -8.13 -28.07
C THR A 227 -6.84 -7.00 -28.98
N PHE A 228 -5.60 -6.54 -28.84
CA PHE A 228 -5.02 -5.44 -29.59
C PHE A 228 -3.63 -5.85 -30.09
N THR A 229 -3.19 -5.19 -31.15
CA THR A 229 -1.81 -5.30 -31.66
C THR A 229 -1.13 -3.97 -31.50
N GLY A 230 0.05 -3.98 -30.93
CA GLY A 230 0.87 -2.77 -30.72
C GLY A 230 2.33 -3.01 -30.99
N ARG A 231 3.11 -1.96 -30.88
CA ARG A 231 4.56 -1.98 -31.07
C ARG A 231 5.27 -1.63 -29.78
N VAL A 232 6.26 -2.43 -29.40
CA VAL A 232 7.10 -2.18 -28.22
C VAL A 232 7.84 -0.86 -28.37
N VAL A 233 7.63 0.05 -27.42
CA VAL A 233 8.36 1.33 -27.31
C VAL A 233 9.53 1.18 -26.35
N LEU A 234 9.27 0.57 -25.19
CA LEU A 234 10.28 0.33 -24.16
C LEU A 234 10.06 -1.06 -23.55
N ALA A 235 11.18 -1.73 -23.28
CA ALA A 235 11.18 -2.99 -22.54
C ALA A 235 12.16 -2.90 -21.36
N SER A 236 11.74 -3.30 -20.17
CA SER A 236 12.52 -3.25 -18.94
C SER A 236 12.47 -4.57 -18.20
N TYR A 237 13.63 -5.11 -17.83
CA TYR A 237 13.75 -6.28 -16.97
C TYR A 237 13.89 -5.83 -15.51
N LEU A 238 12.92 -6.14 -14.68
CA LEU A 238 12.85 -5.75 -13.26
C LEU A 238 13.17 -6.90 -12.28
N GLY A 239 13.80 -7.96 -12.77
CA GLY A 239 14.13 -9.14 -11.97
C GLY A 239 13.01 -10.18 -11.94
N ASN A 240 11.88 -9.86 -11.37
CA ASN A 240 10.71 -10.74 -11.27
C ASN A 240 9.59 -10.42 -12.28
N THR A 241 9.77 -9.39 -13.11
CA THR A 241 8.76 -8.89 -14.04
C THR A 241 9.45 -8.32 -15.27
N LEU A 242 8.92 -8.59 -16.46
CA LEU A 242 9.20 -7.82 -17.67
C LEU A 242 8.13 -6.75 -17.81
N ARG A 243 8.55 -5.51 -17.86
CA ARG A 243 7.65 -4.37 -18.11
C ARG A 243 7.83 -3.87 -19.51
N TYR A 244 6.73 -3.70 -20.23
CA TYR A 244 6.68 -3.14 -21.55
C TYR A 244 5.82 -1.89 -21.58
N ASP A 245 6.29 -0.87 -22.29
CA ASP A 245 5.47 0.21 -22.79
C ASP A 245 5.21 -0.04 -24.27
N VAL A 246 3.96 -0.19 -24.66
CA VAL A 246 3.53 -0.60 -26.00
C VAL A 246 2.66 0.48 -26.60
N ASP A 247 3.01 0.95 -27.78
CA ASP A 247 2.14 1.86 -28.56
C ASP A 247 1.07 1.04 -29.27
N VAL A 248 -0.18 1.28 -28.93
CA VAL A 248 -1.36 0.71 -29.57
C VAL A 248 -2.15 1.86 -30.18
N ALA A 249 -2.09 2.02 -31.49
CA ALA A 249 -2.80 3.07 -32.23
C ALA A 249 -2.58 4.50 -31.66
N GLY A 250 -1.35 4.83 -31.26
CA GLY A 250 -0.99 6.13 -30.68
C GLY A 250 -1.26 6.26 -29.18
N THR A 251 -1.74 5.21 -28.52
CA THR A 251 -1.94 5.17 -27.06
C THR A 251 -0.90 4.27 -26.42
N LEU A 252 -0.19 4.81 -25.42
CA LEU A 252 0.82 4.04 -24.67
C LEU A 252 0.13 3.14 -23.64
N VAL A 253 0.30 1.83 -23.79
CA VAL A 253 -0.23 0.79 -22.90
C VAL A 253 0.93 0.13 -22.16
N LYS A 254 0.86 0.09 -20.83
CA LYS A 254 1.82 -0.60 -19.96
C LYS A 254 1.37 -2.03 -19.71
N LEU A 255 2.31 -2.95 -19.73
CA LEU A 255 2.10 -4.38 -19.54
C LEU A 255 3.19 -4.93 -18.62
N ASP A 256 2.79 -5.68 -17.60
CA ASP A 256 3.69 -6.37 -16.66
C ASP A 256 3.55 -7.89 -16.82
N VAL A 257 4.58 -8.51 -17.43
CA VAL A 257 4.65 -9.97 -17.57
C VAL A 257 5.39 -10.54 -16.37
N ARG A 258 4.70 -11.32 -15.58
CA ARG A 258 5.30 -12.08 -14.47
C ARG A 258 6.00 -13.31 -15.00
N ASP A 259 6.97 -13.82 -14.23
CA ASP A 259 7.75 -14.98 -14.58
C ASP A 259 8.61 -14.80 -15.84
N PRO A 260 9.56 -13.83 -15.80
CA PRO A 260 10.41 -13.48 -16.93
C PRO A 260 11.29 -14.62 -17.46
N TRP A 261 11.47 -15.69 -16.70
CA TRP A 261 12.27 -16.87 -17.09
C TRP A 261 11.72 -17.63 -18.30
N HIS A 262 10.41 -17.54 -18.53
CA HIS A 262 9.71 -18.20 -19.62
C HIS A 262 9.41 -17.27 -20.81
N HIS A 263 9.89 -16.04 -20.76
CA HIS A 263 9.63 -15.04 -21.78
C HIS A 263 10.95 -14.37 -22.23
N GLU A 264 11.18 -14.34 -23.54
CA GLU A 264 12.24 -13.52 -24.10
C GLU A 264 11.85 -12.04 -24.02
N LEU A 265 12.85 -11.18 -23.74
CA LEU A 265 12.65 -9.75 -23.75
C LEU A 265 12.52 -9.27 -25.20
N LEU A 266 11.33 -8.81 -25.56
CA LEU A 266 11.04 -8.30 -26.90
C LEU A 266 11.69 -6.92 -27.09
N PRO A 267 12.47 -6.71 -28.16
CA PRO A 267 13.14 -5.44 -28.37
C PRO A 267 12.17 -4.33 -28.80
N PRO A 268 12.53 -3.04 -28.59
CA PRO A 268 11.80 -1.92 -29.14
C PRO A 268 11.59 -2.04 -30.65
N GLY A 269 10.42 -1.65 -31.12
CA GLY A 269 10.00 -1.74 -32.52
C GLY A 269 9.32 -3.07 -32.90
N GLN A 270 9.42 -4.10 -32.06
CA GLN A 270 8.75 -5.38 -32.32
C GLN A 270 7.23 -5.25 -32.13
N GLU A 271 6.49 -5.86 -33.06
CA GLU A 271 5.05 -5.98 -32.96
C GLU A 271 4.66 -7.10 -31.99
N MET A 272 3.65 -6.85 -31.16
CA MET A 272 3.12 -7.82 -30.21
C MET A 272 1.60 -7.73 -30.07
N ALA A 273 0.96 -8.85 -29.82
CA ALA A 273 -0.44 -8.89 -29.46
C ALA A 273 -0.58 -8.81 -27.94
N LEU A 274 -1.57 -8.04 -27.48
CA LEU A 274 -1.94 -7.84 -26.10
C LEU A 274 -3.39 -8.28 -25.91
N THR A 275 -3.68 -8.92 -24.79
CA THR A 275 -5.05 -9.32 -24.48
C THR A 275 -5.37 -9.15 -23.01
N PHE A 276 -6.61 -8.81 -22.68
CA PHE A 276 -7.15 -8.82 -21.33
C PHE A 276 -8.63 -9.18 -21.31
N PRO A 277 -9.11 -9.89 -20.28
CA PRO A 277 -10.52 -10.24 -20.16
C PRO A 277 -11.38 -9.01 -19.84
N PRO A 278 -12.66 -8.98 -20.21
CA PRO A 278 -13.58 -7.88 -19.85
C PRO A 278 -13.64 -7.60 -18.35
N SER A 279 -13.47 -8.63 -17.52
CA SER A 279 -13.46 -8.52 -16.05
C SER A 279 -12.30 -7.69 -15.50
N ALA A 280 -11.22 -7.51 -16.27
CA ALA A 280 -10.03 -6.75 -15.88
C ALA A 280 -10.16 -5.25 -16.17
N ALA A 281 -11.09 -4.84 -17.00
CA ALA A 281 -11.34 -3.43 -17.31
C ALA A 281 -12.47 -2.88 -16.42
N LEU A 282 -12.18 -1.78 -15.71
CA LEU A 282 -13.13 -1.08 -14.85
C LEU A 282 -13.50 0.25 -15.50
N ALA A 283 -14.80 0.52 -15.67
CA ALA A 283 -15.28 1.78 -16.21
C ALA A 283 -15.65 2.76 -15.10
N PHE A 284 -15.23 4.00 -15.25
CA PHE A 284 -15.59 5.13 -14.39
C PHE A 284 -16.18 6.25 -15.25
N PRO A 285 -17.19 6.98 -14.78
CA PRO A 285 -17.61 8.20 -15.46
C PRO A 285 -16.42 9.18 -15.52
N GLU A 286 -16.35 9.95 -16.59
CA GLU A 286 -15.41 11.07 -16.69
C GLU A 286 -15.90 12.18 -15.75
N GLU A 287 -15.03 12.59 -14.76
CA GLU A 287 -15.34 13.64 -13.78
C GLU A 287 -15.27 15.04 -14.40
#